data_699fa6c85afba43bab0c9b7eb26c14cb
#
_entry.id   699fa6c85afba43bab0c9b7eb26c14cb
#
_cell.length_a   1.000
_cell.length_b   1.000
_cell.length_c   1.000
_cell.angle_alpha   90.00
_cell.angle_beta   90.00
_cell.angle_gamma   90.00
#
_symmetry.space_group_name_H-M   'P 1'
#
loop_
_entity.id
_entity.type
_entity.pdbx_description
1 polymer ?
#
loop_
_entity_poly.entity_id
_entity_poly.type
_entity_poly.pdbx_seq_one_letter_code
_entity_poly.pdbx_strand_id
1 'polypeptide(L)'
;MYSNFCHVLKTQCIDLDKMKRAISADDKSGKQNFVYTLQNMGVAICAKLEGAPWILDETARKELIIGIGAFKSDNRQYIGAAFSFDNTGIFSNYEYFQKNELDELVGAIQLAIIKYASINNKLERLVIHYYKKISRKREFQKIEDMLSSLNLDIPVYIVTINKTESEDIVVFDAESKYTIWENGAQVEKTGYMPHSGTFVNLGSSGNARTYLLCNNTRYEGESFSYMDGFPFPIKLHITCPNRKEEIDTAVIWQLIDQVYQFSRIYWKSVKQQGLPVTIKYPEMIAEIMPHFNDRKVYAEKNCLWFL
;
A
#
# COMPACT_ATOMS: atom_id res chain seq x y z
N MET A 1 8.50 28.25 4.58
CA MET A 1 9.70 28.08 3.73
C MET A 1 9.63 26.84 2.86
N TYR A 2 8.98 25.74 3.29
CA TYR A 2 8.77 24.54 2.49
C TYR A 2 7.86 24.72 1.25
N SER A 3 6.85 25.59 1.31
CA SER A 3 5.83 25.69 0.26
C SER A 3 6.34 26.20 -1.10
N ASN A 4 7.37 27.04 -1.11
CA ASN A 4 7.84 27.65 -2.36
C ASN A 4 8.94 26.85 -3.07
N PHE A 5 9.66 25.99 -2.36
CA PHE A 5 10.74 25.19 -2.95
C PHE A 5 10.28 23.84 -3.51
N CYS A 6 9.21 23.26 -2.96
CA CYS A 6 8.68 21.98 -3.46
C CYS A 6 7.98 22.08 -4.82
N HIS A 7 7.70 23.28 -5.31
CA HIS A 7 6.95 23.48 -6.55
C HIS A 7 7.78 23.32 -7.83
N VAL A 8 9.09 23.41 -7.74
CA VAL A 8 9.98 23.45 -8.93
C VAL A 8 11.16 22.49 -8.81
N LEU A 9 11.54 22.06 -7.62
CA LEU A 9 12.72 21.23 -7.39
C LEU A 9 12.36 19.97 -6.62
N LYS A 10 12.75 18.82 -7.16
CA LYS A 10 12.74 17.54 -6.43
C LYS A 10 13.79 17.61 -5.33
N THR A 11 13.35 17.71 -4.07
CA THR A 11 14.24 17.94 -2.92
C THR A 11 14.18 16.79 -1.93
N GLN A 12 15.31 16.51 -1.28
CA GLN A 12 15.42 15.61 -0.14
C GLN A 12 15.94 16.41 1.06
N CYS A 13 15.13 16.48 2.12
CA CYS A 13 15.57 17.07 3.37
C CYS A 13 16.33 16.06 4.21
N ILE A 14 17.47 16.49 4.73
CA ILE A 14 18.35 15.70 5.58
C ILE A 14 18.51 16.47 6.90
N ASP A 15 18.16 15.80 8.01
CA ASP A 15 18.38 16.31 9.35
C ASP A 15 19.81 15.95 9.78
N LEU A 16 20.70 16.94 9.74
CA LEU A 16 22.11 16.77 10.07
C LEU A 16 22.34 16.34 11.53
N ASP A 17 21.48 16.77 12.45
CA ASP A 17 21.63 16.39 13.86
C ASP A 17 21.20 14.93 14.08
N LYS A 18 20.18 14.45 13.37
CA LYS A 18 19.85 13.03 13.36
C LYS A 18 20.95 12.20 12.75
N MET A 19 21.55 12.65 11.65
CA MET A 19 22.70 11.95 11.04
C MET A 19 23.88 11.86 11.99
N LYS A 20 24.29 12.98 12.59
CA LYS A 20 25.41 13.00 13.56
C LYS A 20 25.14 12.06 14.74
N ARG A 21 23.92 12.04 15.27
CA ARG A 21 23.52 11.14 16.35
C ARG A 21 23.58 9.67 15.93
N ALA A 22 23.13 9.34 14.72
CA ALA A 22 23.18 7.96 14.18
C ALA A 22 24.64 7.48 14.03
N ILE A 23 25.53 8.31 13.44
CA ILE A 23 26.96 8.01 13.30
C ILE A 23 27.59 7.79 14.68
N SER A 24 27.39 8.73 15.62
CA SER A 24 27.96 8.61 16.97
C SER A 24 27.43 7.40 17.74
N ALA A 25 26.20 6.98 17.49
CA ALA A 25 25.62 5.78 18.09
C ALA A 25 26.24 4.50 17.50
N ASP A 26 26.51 4.48 16.21
CA ASP A 26 27.16 3.36 15.53
C ASP A 26 28.62 3.23 15.96
N ASP A 27 29.36 4.33 16.07
CA ASP A 27 30.74 4.35 16.58
C ASP A 27 30.84 3.76 17.99
N LYS A 28 29.85 4.06 18.85
CA LYS A 28 29.81 3.55 20.23
C LYS A 28 29.39 2.09 20.35
N SER A 29 28.49 1.64 19.47
CA SER A 29 27.87 0.30 19.55
C SER A 29 28.50 -0.73 18.63
N GLY A 30 29.35 -0.31 17.68
CA GLY A 30 29.88 -1.16 16.61
C GLY A 30 28.84 -1.61 15.60
N LYS A 31 27.62 -1.02 15.61
CA LYS A 31 26.55 -1.30 14.66
C LYS A 31 26.69 -0.41 13.43
N GLN A 32 26.04 -0.80 12.34
CA GLN A 32 26.08 -0.07 11.06
C GLN A 32 24.71 0.50 10.67
N ASN A 33 23.96 1.04 11.65
CA ASN A 33 22.61 1.56 11.40
C ASN A 33 22.59 2.75 10.43
N PHE A 34 23.68 3.53 10.42
CA PHE A 34 23.81 4.68 9.51
C PHE A 34 23.88 4.25 8.03
N VAL A 35 24.49 3.10 7.74
CA VAL A 35 24.53 2.53 6.37
C VAL A 35 23.10 2.27 5.85
N TYR A 36 22.22 1.70 6.67
CA TYR A 36 20.82 1.49 6.32
C TYR A 36 20.07 2.82 6.13
N THR A 37 20.41 3.84 6.90
CA THR A 37 19.85 5.19 6.73
C THR A 37 20.24 5.78 5.37
N LEU A 38 21.51 5.67 4.97
CA LEU A 38 21.99 6.10 3.66
C LEU A 38 21.30 5.34 2.52
N GLN A 39 21.16 4.03 2.67
CA GLN A 39 20.47 3.20 1.68
C GLN A 39 19.01 3.67 1.47
N ASN A 40 18.27 3.88 2.56
CA ASN A 40 16.90 4.37 2.49
C ASN A 40 16.81 5.77 1.84
N MET A 41 17.77 6.64 2.12
CA MET A 41 17.85 7.97 1.49
C MET A 41 18.09 7.84 -0.02
N GLY A 42 19.01 6.97 -0.44
CA GLY A 42 19.30 6.71 -1.85
C GLY A 42 18.08 6.20 -2.60
N VAL A 43 17.33 5.26 -1.99
CA VAL A 43 16.07 4.74 -2.54
C VAL A 43 15.03 5.85 -2.71
N ALA A 44 14.83 6.68 -1.69
CA ALA A 44 13.86 7.79 -1.75
C ALA A 44 14.26 8.84 -2.80
N ILE A 45 15.54 9.14 -2.93
CA ILE A 45 16.05 10.06 -3.97
C ILE A 45 15.80 9.47 -5.37
N CYS A 46 16.09 8.19 -5.59
CA CYS A 46 15.81 7.52 -6.85
C CYS A 46 14.33 7.64 -7.23
N ALA A 47 13.43 7.34 -6.30
CA ALA A 47 11.98 7.44 -6.52
C ALA A 47 11.51 8.87 -6.81
N LYS A 48 12.10 9.88 -6.16
CA LYS A 48 11.81 11.31 -6.42
C LYS A 48 12.28 11.77 -7.80
N LEU A 49 13.32 11.13 -8.32
CA LEU A 49 13.85 11.38 -9.66
C LEU A 49 13.16 10.53 -10.74
N GLU A 50 11.97 10.01 -10.46
CA GLU A 50 11.17 9.14 -11.35
C GLU A 50 11.81 7.78 -11.64
N GLY A 51 12.81 7.38 -10.87
CA GLY A 51 13.35 6.04 -10.93
C GLY A 51 12.43 5.04 -10.21
N ALA A 52 12.48 3.78 -10.63
CA ALA A 52 11.87 2.66 -9.94
C ALA A 52 12.97 1.85 -9.24
N PRO A 53 13.19 2.05 -7.91
CA PRO A 53 14.26 1.34 -7.19
C PRO A 53 14.17 -0.17 -7.29
N TRP A 54 12.94 -0.72 -7.28
CA TRP A 54 12.60 -2.11 -7.58
C TRP A 54 11.12 -2.21 -7.97
N ILE A 55 10.79 -3.24 -8.71
CA ILE A 55 9.45 -3.57 -9.16
C ILE A 55 9.13 -5.01 -8.78
N LEU A 56 7.87 -5.40 -8.89
CA LEU A 56 7.44 -6.77 -8.69
C LEU A 56 7.85 -7.62 -9.89
N ASP A 57 8.30 -8.84 -9.61
CA ASP A 57 8.61 -9.84 -10.66
C ASP A 57 7.30 -10.55 -11.10
N GLU A 58 6.44 -9.79 -11.72
CA GLU A 58 5.14 -10.24 -12.20
C GLU A 58 5.01 -10.09 -13.71
N THR A 59 4.36 -11.04 -14.35
CA THR A 59 4.00 -10.90 -15.76
C THR A 59 3.00 -9.76 -15.94
N ALA A 60 3.25 -8.89 -16.91
CA ALA A 60 2.36 -7.77 -17.19
C ALA A 60 0.94 -8.26 -17.50
N ARG A 61 -0.02 -7.78 -16.75
CA ARG A 61 -1.46 -8.03 -16.94
C ARG A 61 -2.12 -6.77 -17.44
N LYS A 62 -3.20 -6.91 -18.16
CA LYS A 62 -4.00 -5.78 -18.64
C LYS A 62 -4.93 -5.27 -17.56
N GLU A 63 -4.36 -4.89 -16.43
CA GLU A 63 -5.08 -4.40 -15.26
C GLU A 63 -4.52 -3.06 -14.78
N LEU A 64 -5.42 -2.23 -14.30
CA LEU A 64 -5.09 -0.98 -13.62
C LEU A 64 -5.43 -1.12 -12.13
N ILE A 65 -4.48 -0.79 -11.27
CA ILE A 65 -4.66 -0.82 -9.83
C ILE A 65 -4.72 0.62 -9.33
N ILE A 66 -5.77 0.95 -8.59
CA ILE A 66 -5.96 2.27 -7.99
C ILE A 66 -5.98 2.13 -6.48
N GLY A 67 -5.10 2.85 -5.81
CA GLY A 67 -5.04 2.92 -4.37
C GLY A 67 -5.70 4.19 -3.85
N ILE A 68 -6.60 4.05 -2.87
CA ILE A 68 -7.31 5.15 -2.24
C ILE A 68 -7.17 5.01 -0.73
N GLY A 69 -6.49 5.96 -0.10
CA GLY A 69 -6.31 6.05 1.34
C GLY A 69 -6.99 7.29 1.92
N ALA A 70 -6.92 7.44 3.24
CA ALA A 70 -7.43 8.64 3.90
C ALA A 70 -6.63 8.95 5.17
N PHE A 71 -6.57 10.21 5.50
CA PHE A 71 -6.00 10.72 6.73
C PHE A 71 -7.02 11.62 7.44
N LYS A 72 -7.09 11.52 8.76
CA LYS A 72 -7.96 12.37 9.58
C LYS A 72 -7.11 13.28 10.46
N SER A 73 -7.32 14.59 10.33
CA SER A 73 -6.71 15.59 11.20
C SER A 73 -7.78 16.61 11.62
N ASP A 74 -7.76 17.01 12.88
CA ASP A 74 -8.62 18.08 13.44
C ASP A 74 -10.11 17.96 13.05
N ASN A 75 -10.70 16.77 13.17
CA ASN A 75 -12.06 16.45 12.76
C ASN A 75 -12.35 16.58 11.23
N ARG A 76 -11.37 16.89 10.40
CA ARG A 76 -11.48 16.86 8.94
C ARG A 76 -10.88 15.56 8.40
N GLN A 77 -11.55 14.96 7.44
CA GLN A 77 -11.03 13.81 6.73
C GLN A 77 -10.56 14.25 5.35
N TYR A 78 -9.29 14.01 5.08
CA TYR A 78 -8.67 14.16 3.76
C TYR A 78 -8.64 12.80 3.11
N ILE A 79 -9.03 12.72 1.86
CA ILE A 79 -8.90 11.51 1.08
C ILE A 79 -7.62 11.66 0.27
N GLY A 80 -6.68 10.77 0.56
CA GLY A 80 -5.51 10.62 -0.28
C GLY A 80 -5.94 10.00 -1.60
N ALA A 81 -5.51 10.61 -2.57
CA ALA A 81 -5.48 10.42 -3.97
C ALA A 81 -5.67 9.02 -4.54
N ALA A 82 -6.31 8.95 -5.68
CA ALA A 82 -6.25 7.80 -6.54
C ALA A 82 -4.83 7.64 -7.09
N PHE A 83 -4.02 6.82 -6.43
CA PHE A 83 -2.73 6.40 -6.94
C PHE A 83 -2.93 5.29 -7.95
N SER A 84 -2.46 5.48 -9.17
CA SER A 84 -2.54 4.46 -10.22
C SER A 84 -1.23 3.72 -10.40
N PHE A 85 -1.33 2.40 -10.48
CA PHE A 85 -0.23 1.48 -10.67
C PHE A 85 -0.59 0.46 -11.76
N ASP A 86 0.41 -0.08 -12.44
CA ASP A 86 0.26 -1.36 -13.11
C ASP A 86 0.49 -2.53 -12.14
N ASN A 87 0.31 -3.75 -12.59
CA ASN A 87 0.48 -4.93 -11.73
C ASN A 87 1.94 -5.24 -11.37
N THR A 88 2.92 -4.59 -11.99
CA THR A 88 4.33 -4.68 -11.61
C THR A 88 4.70 -3.68 -10.51
N GLY A 89 3.75 -2.83 -10.13
CA GLY A 89 3.93 -1.81 -9.11
C GLY A 89 4.54 -0.52 -9.60
N ILE A 90 4.67 -0.34 -10.92
CA ILE A 90 5.11 0.93 -11.49
C ILE A 90 4.03 1.98 -11.26
N PHE A 91 4.42 3.03 -10.57
CA PHE A 91 3.58 4.18 -10.28
C PHE A 91 3.37 5.04 -11.53
N SER A 92 2.14 5.44 -11.79
CA SER A 92 1.79 6.26 -12.95
C SER A 92 1.41 7.69 -12.59
N ASN A 93 0.50 7.87 -11.65
CA ASN A 93 -0.08 9.17 -11.33
C ASN A 93 -0.80 9.15 -9.98
N TYR A 94 -1.02 10.32 -9.38
CA TYR A 94 -1.88 10.50 -8.23
C TYR A 94 -2.73 11.77 -8.31
N GLU A 95 -3.86 11.77 -7.60
CA GLU A 95 -4.72 12.93 -7.33
C GLU A 95 -5.05 12.98 -5.83
N TYR A 96 -5.55 14.07 -5.31
CA TYR A 96 -5.96 14.19 -3.92
C TYR A 96 -7.24 15.01 -3.79
N PHE A 97 -8.07 14.72 -2.78
CA PHE A 97 -9.40 15.33 -2.60
C PHE A 97 -9.73 15.54 -1.13
N GLN A 98 -10.77 16.32 -0.88
CA GLN A 98 -11.46 16.31 0.40
C GLN A 98 -12.55 15.23 0.42
N LYS A 99 -12.95 14.82 1.60
CA LYS A 99 -13.93 13.72 1.80
C LYS A 99 -15.23 13.88 1.00
N ASN A 100 -15.66 15.09 0.74
CA ASN A 100 -16.94 15.37 0.09
C ASN A 100 -16.84 15.52 -1.43
N GLU A 101 -15.66 15.39 -2.00
CA GLU A 101 -15.36 15.59 -3.42
C GLU A 101 -15.38 14.26 -4.18
N LEU A 102 -16.51 13.53 -4.09
CA LEU A 102 -16.65 12.22 -4.71
C LEU A 102 -16.59 12.29 -6.26
N ASP A 103 -17.09 13.36 -6.84
CA ASP A 103 -17.04 13.54 -8.30
C ASP A 103 -15.60 13.75 -8.79
N GLU A 104 -14.77 14.40 -7.99
CA GLU A 104 -13.34 14.55 -8.27
C GLU A 104 -12.61 13.21 -8.16
N LEU A 105 -12.99 12.37 -7.20
CA LEU A 105 -12.44 11.01 -7.10
C LEU A 105 -12.78 10.18 -8.34
N VAL A 106 -14.04 10.23 -8.79
CA VAL A 106 -14.47 9.50 -10.00
C VAL A 106 -13.75 10.06 -11.24
N GLY A 107 -13.62 11.38 -11.35
CA GLY A 107 -12.85 12.03 -12.42
C GLY A 107 -11.37 11.61 -12.44
N ALA A 108 -10.75 11.45 -11.28
CA ALA A 108 -9.37 10.97 -11.20
C ALA A 108 -9.23 9.50 -11.62
N ILE A 109 -10.19 8.65 -11.24
CA ILE A 109 -10.25 7.27 -11.72
C ILE A 109 -10.38 7.24 -13.24
N GLN A 110 -11.26 8.09 -13.80
CA GLN A 110 -11.43 8.24 -15.24
C GLN A 110 -10.14 8.65 -15.95
N LEU A 111 -9.43 9.66 -15.42
CA LEU A 111 -8.16 10.11 -15.99
C LEU A 111 -7.09 9.00 -15.93
N ALA A 112 -7.03 8.24 -14.85
CA ALA A 112 -6.11 7.11 -14.71
C ALA A 112 -6.41 6.03 -15.77
N ILE A 113 -7.68 5.72 -16.02
CA ILE A 113 -8.10 4.75 -17.05
C ILE A 113 -7.74 5.26 -18.45
N ILE A 114 -8.01 6.53 -18.76
CA ILE A 114 -7.68 7.12 -20.06
C ILE A 114 -6.17 7.11 -20.28
N LYS A 115 -5.39 7.49 -19.28
CA LYS A 115 -3.93 7.46 -19.34
C LYS A 115 -3.41 6.03 -19.53
N TYR A 116 -3.94 5.07 -18.80
CA TYR A 116 -3.58 3.66 -18.97
C TYR A 116 -3.89 3.16 -20.38
N ALA A 117 -5.09 3.47 -20.89
CA ALA A 117 -5.52 3.07 -22.24
C ALA A 117 -4.70 3.73 -23.36
N SER A 118 -4.13 4.91 -23.12
CA SER A 118 -3.24 5.58 -24.10
C SER A 118 -1.89 4.87 -24.27
N ILE A 119 -1.47 4.11 -23.27
CA ILE A 119 -0.19 3.38 -23.27
C ILE A 119 -0.41 1.90 -23.60
N ASN A 120 -1.53 1.34 -23.10
CA ASN A 120 -1.87 -0.07 -23.19
C ASN A 120 -3.10 -0.27 -24.07
N ASN A 121 -3.03 -1.19 -25.02
CA ASN A 121 -4.11 -1.39 -26.02
C ASN A 121 -5.45 -1.83 -25.44
N LYS A 122 -5.48 -2.37 -24.23
CA LYS A 122 -6.71 -2.88 -23.60
C LYS A 122 -6.59 -2.92 -22.09
N LEU A 123 -7.64 -2.47 -21.41
CA LEU A 123 -7.87 -2.70 -19.99
C LEU A 123 -8.87 -3.86 -19.83
N GLU A 124 -8.49 -4.91 -19.11
CA GLU A 124 -9.35 -6.10 -18.92
C GLU A 124 -10.00 -6.14 -17.55
N ARG A 125 -9.40 -5.50 -16.54
CA ARG A 125 -9.98 -5.36 -15.20
C ARG A 125 -9.48 -4.12 -14.47
N LEU A 126 -10.31 -3.58 -13.59
CA LEU A 126 -9.96 -2.51 -12.67
C LEU A 126 -9.92 -3.07 -11.24
N VAL A 127 -8.84 -2.81 -10.52
CA VAL A 127 -8.70 -3.17 -9.10
C VAL A 127 -8.60 -1.90 -8.28
N ILE A 128 -9.44 -1.75 -7.27
CA ILE A 128 -9.42 -0.59 -6.37
C ILE A 128 -9.10 -1.08 -4.95
N HIS A 129 -7.93 -0.71 -4.46
CA HIS A 129 -7.56 -0.86 -3.05
C HIS A 129 -8.12 0.33 -2.28
N TYR A 130 -9.05 0.06 -1.38
CA TYR A 130 -9.82 1.09 -0.71
C TYR A 130 -9.70 0.98 0.82
N TYR A 131 -9.42 2.08 1.50
CA TYR A 131 -9.21 2.12 2.96
C TYR A 131 -10.47 1.83 3.80
N LYS A 132 -11.66 1.86 3.20
CA LYS A 132 -12.95 1.62 3.84
C LYS A 132 -13.87 0.80 2.95
N LYS A 133 -14.96 0.29 3.53
CA LYS A 133 -16.02 -0.35 2.75
C LYS A 133 -16.70 0.65 1.83
N ILE A 134 -16.75 0.34 0.54
CA ILE A 134 -17.38 1.20 -0.47
C ILE A 134 -18.90 1.20 -0.33
N SER A 135 -19.52 2.37 -0.46
CA SER A 135 -20.97 2.49 -0.54
C SER A 135 -21.47 2.21 -1.96
N ARG A 136 -22.28 1.15 -2.13
CA ARG A 136 -22.78 0.78 -3.46
C ARG A 136 -23.56 1.90 -4.14
N LYS A 137 -24.50 2.51 -3.42
CA LYS A 137 -25.39 3.55 -4.00
C LYS A 137 -24.72 4.92 -4.20
N ARG A 138 -23.77 5.27 -3.33
CA ARG A 138 -23.19 6.62 -3.35
C ARG A 138 -21.86 6.67 -4.13
N GLU A 139 -21.01 5.68 -3.92
CA GLU A 139 -19.65 5.71 -4.45
C GLU A 139 -19.50 4.81 -5.67
N PHE A 140 -19.92 3.57 -5.58
CA PHE A 140 -19.70 2.61 -6.65
C PHE A 140 -20.58 2.91 -7.89
N GLN A 141 -21.83 3.33 -7.70
CA GLN A 141 -22.71 3.67 -8.83
C GLN A 141 -22.09 4.73 -9.75
N LYS A 142 -21.43 5.74 -9.18
CA LYS A 142 -20.76 6.76 -9.99
C LYS A 142 -19.57 6.22 -10.79
N ILE A 143 -18.83 5.24 -10.22
CA ILE A 143 -17.77 4.54 -10.94
C ILE A 143 -18.36 3.72 -12.09
N GLU A 144 -19.48 3.04 -11.86
CA GLU A 144 -20.18 2.24 -12.86
C GLU A 144 -20.73 3.11 -14.01
N ASP A 145 -21.33 4.26 -13.68
CA ASP A 145 -21.80 5.25 -14.65
C ASP A 145 -20.65 5.82 -15.50
N MET A 146 -19.51 6.11 -14.87
CA MET A 146 -18.30 6.57 -15.56
C MET A 146 -17.75 5.50 -16.51
N LEU A 147 -17.64 4.23 -16.08
CA LEU A 147 -17.20 3.14 -16.95
C LEU A 147 -18.15 2.96 -18.14
N SER A 148 -19.45 3.05 -17.90
CA SER A 148 -20.46 3.01 -18.95
C SER A 148 -20.29 4.14 -19.97
N SER A 149 -19.95 5.36 -19.52
CA SER A 149 -19.67 6.49 -20.39
C SER A 149 -18.42 6.31 -21.25
N LEU A 150 -17.48 5.48 -20.80
CA LEU A 150 -16.28 5.09 -21.54
C LEU A 150 -16.47 3.84 -22.41
N ASN A 151 -17.69 3.27 -22.46
CA ASN A 151 -18.00 1.99 -23.10
C ASN A 151 -17.11 0.83 -22.61
N LEU A 152 -16.79 0.81 -21.31
CA LEU A 152 -15.97 -0.22 -20.69
C LEU A 152 -16.85 -1.17 -19.87
N ASP A 153 -17.02 -2.39 -20.36
CA ASP A 153 -17.65 -3.49 -19.61
C ASP A 153 -16.58 -4.44 -19.05
N ILE A 154 -15.90 -4.00 -18.01
CA ILE A 154 -14.84 -4.74 -17.32
C ILE A 154 -15.24 -5.03 -15.87
N PRO A 155 -14.75 -6.14 -15.27
CA PRO A 155 -14.92 -6.37 -13.84
C PRO A 155 -14.16 -5.33 -13.01
N VAL A 156 -14.82 -4.85 -11.94
CA VAL A 156 -14.23 -3.93 -10.97
C VAL A 156 -14.13 -4.65 -9.63
N TYR A 157 -12.91 -4.98 -9.25
CA TYR A 157 -12.64 -5.58 -7.95
C TYR A 157 -12.34 -4.49 -6.92
N ILE A 158 -13.10 -4.47 -5.84
CA ILE A 158 -12.87 -3.60 -4.69
C ILE A 158 -12.24 -4.44 -3.59
N VAL A 159 -11.01 -4.15 -3.26
CA VAL A 159 -10.30 -4.75 -2.13
C VAL A 159 -10.26 -3.72 -1.00
N THR A 160 -11.18 -3.86 -0.05
CA THR A 160 -11.13 -3.04 1.17
C THR A 160 -10.01 -3.54 2.06
N ILE A 161 -9.09 -2.64 2.40
CA ILE A 161 -7.92 -2.93 3.22
C ILE A 161 -8.04 -2.14 4.52
N ASN A 162 -8.42 -2.82 5.58
CA ASN A 162 -8.65 -2.18 6.86
C ASN A 162 -7.64 -2.65 7.90
N LYS A 163 -6.88 -1.70 8.45
CA LYS A 163 -5.90 -1.95 9.50
C LYS A 163 -6.49 -1.91 10.91
N THR A 164 -7.60 -1.19 11.10
CA THR A 164 -8.17 -0.96 12.44
C THR A 164 -9.19 -2.01 12.83
N GLU A 165 -9.92 -2.60 11.89
CA GLU A 165 -10.90 -3.65 12.18
C GLU A 165 -10.28 -5.00 12.59
N SER A 166 -8.98 -5.12 12.58
CA SER A 166 -8.24 -6.34 12.96
C SER A 166 -7.29 -6.13 14.13
N GLU A 167 -7.29 -4.95 14.76
CA GLU A 167 -6.41 -4.64 15.90
C GLU A 167 -6.63 -5.54 17.13
N ASP A 168 -7.81 -6.17 17.22
CA ASP A 168 -8.13 -7.12 18.30
C ASP A 168 -7.94 -8.59 17.90
N ILE A 169 -7.44 -8.87 16.68
CA ILE A 169 -7.32 -10.21 16.14
C ILE A 169 -5.84 -10.58 16.02
N VAL A 170 -5.47 -11.70 16.63
CA VAL A 170 -4.13 -12.29 16.48
C VAL A 170 -4.28 -13.64 15.81
N VAL A 171 -3.44 -13.90 14.81
CA VAL A 171 -3.38 -15.19 14.10
C VAL A 171 -2.19 -15.97 14.63
N PHE A 172 -2.42 -17.20 15.06
CA PHE A 172 -1.38 -18.12 15.52
C PHE A 172 -1.21 -19.29 14.56
N ASP A 173 0.04 -19.65 14.32
CA ASP A 173 0.43 -20.86 13.63
C ASP A 173 0.98 -21.87 14.66
N ALA A 174 0.19 -22.88 15.00
CA ALA A 174 0.54 -23.88 15.99
C ALA A 174 1.68 -24.83 15.53
N GLU A 175 1.91 -24.90 14.21
CA GLU A 175 2.95 -25.75 13.61
C GLU A 175 4.27 -24.98 13.38
N SER A 176 4.24 -23.67 13.52
CA SER A 176 5.40 -22.82 13.35
C SER A 176 6.48 -23.15 14.37
N LYS A 177 7.68 -23.44 13.91
CA LYS A 177 8.83 -23.78 14.74
C LYS A 177 10.02 -22.88 14.43
N TYR A 178 10.84 -22.65 15.43
CA TYR A 178 12.11 -21.95 15.29
C TYR A 178 13.19 -22.59 16.18
N THR A 179 14.42 -22.50 15.77
CA THR A 179 15.57 -23.09 16.50
C THR A 179 16.33 -22.00 17.24
N ILE A 180 16.58 -22.21 18.51
CA ILE A 180 17.45 -21.36 19.33
C ILE A 180 18.63 -22.17 19.87
N TRP A 181 19.72 -21.47 20.22
CA TRP A 181 20.79 -22.04 20.99
C TRP A 181 20.52 -21.82 22.49
N GLU A 182 20.36 -22.89 23.21
CA GLU A 182 20.13 -22.87 24.66
C GLU A 182 21.10 -23.87 25.32
N ASN A 183 21.91 -23.40 26.26
CA ASN A 183 22.90 -24.19 26.98
C ASN A 183 23.88 -24.96 26.06
N GLY A 184 24.26 -24.40 24.93
CA GLY A 184 25.20 -25.01 23.98
C GLY A 184 24.60 -26.07 23.06
N ALA A 185 23.29 -26.23 23.04
CA ALA A 185 22.54 -27.11 22.15
C ALA A 185 21.51 -26.36 21.34
N GLN A 186 21.19 -26.85 20.15
CA GLN A 186 20.07 -26.39 19.37
C GLN A 186 18.76 -26.95 19.94
N VAL A 187 17.85 -26.09 20.32
CA VAL A 187 16.53 -26.44 20.84
C VAL A 187 15.44 -25.89 19.90
N GLU A 188 14.54 -26.77 19.45
CA GLU A 188 13.39 -26.37 18.65
C GLU A 188 12.27 -25.90 19.58
N LYS A 189 11.72 -24.71 19.32
CA LYS A 189 10.58 -24.15 20.04
C LYS A 189 9.45 -23.80 19.10
N THR A 190 8.20 -23.88 19.57
CA THR A 190 7.03 -23.43 18.82
C THR A 190 6.96 -21.90 18.85
N GLY A 191 6.93 -21.28 17.67
CA GLY A 191 6.98 -19.82 17.53
C GLY A 191 5.61 -19.15 17.53
N TYR A 192 4.58 -19.89 17.21
CA TYR A 192 3.20 -19.41 17.02
C TYR A 192 3.03 -18.28 16.01
N MET A 193 4.08 -17.68 15.50
CA MET A 193 4.00 -16.60 14.54
C MET A 193 3.86 -17.18 13.13
N PRO A 194 2.78 -16.87 12.39
CA PRO A 194 2.60 -17.32 11.02
C PRO A 194 3.66 -16.71 10.10
N HIS A 195 3.94 -17.39 9.00
CA HIS A 195 4.80 -16.84 7.95
C HIS A 195 4.14 -15.62 7.30
N SER A 196 4.96 -14.68 6.89
CA SER A 196 4.53 -13.52 6.13
C SER A 196 3.89 -13.96 4.81
N GLY A 197 2.69 -13.48 4.52
CA GLY A 197 1.88 -13.93 3.39
C GLY A 197 0.82 -14.98 3.74
N THR A 198 0.86 -15.58 4.95
CA THR A 198 -0.23 -16.45 5.40
C THR A 198 -1.54 -15.70 5.45
N PHE A 199 -2.59 -16.28 4.89
CA PHE A 199 -3.94 -15.70 4.96
C PHE A 199 -4.97 -16.70 5.48
N VAL A 200 -5.97 -16.17 6.19
CA VAL A 200 -7.06 -16.97 6.79
C VAL A 200 -8.38 -16.52 6.19
N ASN A 201 -9.16 -17.49 5.69
CA ASN A 201 -10.51 -17.22 5.17
C ASN A 201 -11.48 -17.08 6.35
N LEU A 202 -12.15 -15.93 6.45
CA LEU A 202 -13.19 -15.65 7.44
C LEU A 202 -14.62 -15.92 6.94
N GLY A 203 -14.74 -16.34 5.68
CA GLY A 203 -16.02 -16.67 5.08
C GLY A 203 -16.50 -15.70 4.01
N SER A 204 -17.73 -15.91 3.59
CA SER A 204 -18.36 -15.17 2.50
C SER A 204 -19.71 -14.58 2.91
N SER A 205 -20.08 -13.49 2.28
CA SER A 205 -21.41 -12.89 2.38
C SER A 205 -21.84 -12.40 1.00
N GLY A 206 -22.71 -13.14 0.32
CA GLY A 206 -23.01 -12.89 -1.09
C GLY A 206 -21.76 -13.02 -1.96
N ASN A 207 -21.52 -12.02 -2.82
CA ASN A 207 -20.32 -11.96 -3.68
C ASN A 207 -19.07 -11.44 -2.94
N ALA A 208 -19.14 -11.19 -1.63
CA ALA A 208 -18.03 -10.71 -0.84
C ALA A 208 -17.27 -11.87 -0.19
N ARG A 209 -15.96 -11.73 -0.09
CA ARG A 209 -15.06 -12.66 0.58
C ARG A 209 -14.22 -11.87 1.59
N THR A 210 -14.06 -12.42 2.78
CA THR A 210 -13.31 -11.77 3.86
C THR A 210 -12.13 -12.63 4.28
N TYR A 211 -10.95 -12.01 4.38
CA TYR A 211 -9.71 -12.67 4.75
C TYR A 211 -8.95 -11.86 5.79
N LEU A 212 -8.12 -12.54 6.56
CA LEU A 212 -7.02 -11.93 7.32
C LEU A 212 -5.72 -12.26 6.61
N LEU A 213 -4.88 -11.28 6.39
CA LEU A 213 -3.55 -11.42 5.80
C LEU A 213 -2.47 -11.06 6.82
N CYS A 214 -1.61 -12.01 7.14
CA CYS A 214 -0.43 -11.81 7.98
C CYS A 214 0.70 -11.23 7.11
N ASN A 215 0.77 -9.90 7.03
CA ASN A 215 1.57 -9.24 6.01
C ASN A 215 2.98 -8.81 6.48
N ASN A 216 3.21 -8.67 7.76
CA ASN A 216 4.49 -8.21 8.30
C ASN A 216 4.90 -9.08 9.49
N THR A 217 4.94 -10.37 9.29
CA THR A 217 5.31 -11.35 10.28
C THR A 217 6.76 -11.81 10.06
N ARG A 218 7.03 -13.08 9.93
CA ARG A 218 8.37 -13.62 9.71
C ARG A 218 8.47 -14.32 8.36
N TYR A 219 9.69 -14.42 7.86
CA TYR A 219 10.04 -15.29 6.72
C TYR A 219 10.59 -16.62 7.22
N GLU A 220 10.63 -17.58 6.30
CA GLU A 220 11.29 -18.87 6.57
C GLU A 220 12.76 -18.64 6.94
N GLY A 221 13.23 -19.31 7.98
CA GLY A 221 14.61 -19.19 8.48
C GLY A 221 14.87 -17.97 9.38
N GLU A 222 13.95 -17.02 9.52
CA GLU A 222 14.08 -15.93 10.48
C GLU A 222 13.85 -16.41 11.92
N SER A 223 14.77 -16.05 12.83
CA SER A 223 14.57 -16.23 14.25
C SER A 223 13.56 -15.19 14.76
N PHE A 224 12.58 -15.66 15.52
CA PHE A 224 11.59 -14.83 16.18
C PHE A 224 11.95 -14.68 17.66
N SER A 225 11.86 -13.46 18.16
CA SER A 225 11.97 -13.15 19.59
C SER A 225 10.61 -12.70 20.12
N TYR A 226 10.25 -13.10 21.33
CA TYR A 226 9.06 -12.60 22.01
C TYR A 226 9.05 -11.06 22.17
N MET A 227 10.23 -10.43 22.08
CA MET A 227 10.38 -8.97 22.12
C MET A 227 9.90 -8.29 20.83
N ASP A 228 9.80 -9.03 19.72
CA ASP A 228 9.35 -8.49 18.45
C ASP A 228 7.82 -8.29 18.41
N GLY A 229 7.10 -8.90 19.37
CA GLY A 229 5.66 -8.86 19.44
C GLY A 229 4.96 -9.65 18.33
N PHE A 230 3.63 -9.59 18.30
CA PHE A 230 2.81 -10.17 17.24
C PHE A 230 2.18 -9.04 16.42
N PRO A 231 2.57 -8.87 15.15
CA PRO A 231 1.91 -7.89 14.29
C PRO A 231 0.46 -8.31 14.01
N PHE A 232 -0.46 -7.35 14.08
CA PHE A 232 -1.85 -7.60 13.73
C PHE A 232 -1.99 -7.88 12.23
N PRO A 233 -2.85 -8.84 11.83
CA PRO A 233 -3.15 -9.10 10.43
C PRO A 233 -3.92 -7.95 9.81
N ILE A 234 -3.87 -7.84 8.49
CA ILE A 234 -4.70 -6.92 7.74
C ILE A 234 -6.01 -7.63 7.37
N LYS A 235 -7.15 -6.99 7.63
CA LYS A 235 -8.44 -7.49 7.19
C LYS A 235 -8.72 -7.02 5.77
N LEU A 236 -8.95 -7.99 4.90
CA LEU A 236 -9.31 -7.79 3.50
C LEU A 236 -10.77 -8.15 3.28
N HIS A 237 -11.51 -7.27 2.59
CA HIS A 237 -12.85 -7.57 2.13
C HIS A 237 -12.91 -7.36 0.62
N ILE A 238 -13.07 -8.44 -0.14
CA ILE A 238 -12.98 -8.48 -1.59
C ILE A 238 -14.37 -8.59 -2.18
N THR A 239 -14.73 -7.68 -3.09
CA THR A 239 -16.01 -7.67 -3.78
C THR A 239 -15.85 -7.33 -5.26
N CYS A 240 -16.78 -7.80 -6.10
CA CYS A 240 -16.93 -7.38 -7.49
C CYS A 240 -18.38 -6.88 -7.71
N PRO A 241 -18.69 -5.60 -7.36
CA PRO A 241 -20.07 -5.13 -7.28
C PRO A 241 -20.80 -5.08 -8.61
N ASN A 242 -20.08 -4.98 -9.75
CA ASN A 242 -20.66 -4.95 -11.09
C ASN A 242 -20.78 -6.34 -11.75
N ARG A 243 -20.53 -7.40 -11.01
CA ARG A 243 -20.80 -8.79 -11.46
C ARG A 243 -21.68 -9.49 -10.44
N LYS A 244 -22.56 -10.36 -10.93
CA LYS A 244 -23.48 -11.14 -10.07
C LYS A 244 -22.87 -12.50 -9.68
N GLU A 245 -22.00 -13.01 -10.51
CA GLU A 245 -21.34 -14.29 -10.35
C GLU A 245 -20.37 -14.23 -9.16
N GLU A 246 -20.14 -15.37 -8.56
CA GLU A 246 -19.10 -15.50 -7.53
C GLU A 246 -17.72 -15.23 -8.12
N ILE A 247 -16.88 -14.58 -7.34
CA ILE A 247 -15.49 -14.31 -7.75
C ILE A 247 -14.74 -15.66 -7.75
N ASP A 248 -14.07 -15.95 -8.86
CA ASP A 248 -13.21 -17.12 -8.98
C ASP A 248 -12.14 -17.13 -7.87
N THR A 249 -11.93 -18.30 -7.28
CA THR A 249 -10.95 -18.51 -6.21
C THR A 249 -9.54 -18.14 -6.66
N ALA A 250 -9.17 -18.43 -7.90
CA ALA A 250 -7.86 -18.05 -8.44
C ALA A 250 -7.70 -16.53 -8.52
N VAL A 251 -8.77 -15.80 -8.88
CA VAL A 251 -8.78 -14.33 -8.87
C VAL A 251 -8.65 -13.78 -7.44
N ILE A 252 -9.35 -14.38 -6.48
CA ILE A 252 -9.24 -14.00 -5.07
C ILE A 252 -7.80 -14.14 -4.58
N TRP A 253 -7.16 -15.26 -4.84
CA TRP A 253 -5.77 -15.49 -4.45
C TRP A 253 -4.82 -14.49 -5.10
N GLN A 254 -5.02 -14.18 -6.39
CA GLN A 254 -4.25 -13.14 -7.07
C GLN A 254 -4.42 -11.77 -6.38
N LEU A 255 -5.64 -11.40 -5.97
CA LEU A 255 -5.90 -10.13 -5.31
C LEU A 255 -5.28 -10.06 -3.89
N ILE A 256 -5.29 -11.17 -3.14
CA ILE A 256 -4.63 -11.25 -1.83
C ILE A 256 -3.12 -11.14 -2.00
N ASP A 257 -2.55 -11.91 -2.93
CA ASP A 257 -1.12 -11.87 -3.23
C ASP A 257 -0.69 -10.48 -3.71
N GLN A 258 -1.50 -9.82 -4.53
CA GLN A 258 -1.26 -8.44 -4.96
C GLN A 258 -1.16 -7.47 -3.77
N VAL A 259 -2.05 -7.56 -2.78
CA VAL A 259 -1.94 -6.74 -1.55
C VAL A 259 -0.64 -7.04 -0.82
N TYR A 260 -0.26 -8.31 -0.72
CA TYR A 260 0.98 -8.74 -0.10
C TYR A 260 2.19 -8.17 -0.83
N GLN A 261 2.27 -8.33 -2.14
CA GLN A 261 3.40 -7.87 -2.95
C GLN A 261 3.53 -6.35 -2.94
N PHE A 262 2.40 -5.61 -3.03
CA PHE A 262 2.41 -4.14 -2.96
C PHE A 262 2.87 -3.59 -1.60
N SER A 263 2.96 -4.40 -0.57
CA SER A 263 3.60 -4.01 0.70
C SER A 263 5.13 -4.12 0.67
N ARG A 264 5.70 -4.70 -0.39
CA ARG A 264 7.14 -4.91 -0.59
C ARG A 264 7.80 -3.83 -1.43
N ILE A 265 7.04 -3.03 -2.15
CA ILE A 265 7.55 -1.97 -3.05
C ILE A 265 7.51 -0.57 -2.42
N TYR A 266 7.71 -0.47 -1.11
CA TYR A 266 7.75 0.82 -0.42
C TYR A 266 9.11 1.50 -0.57
N TRP A 267 9.20 2.47 -1.48
CA TRP A 267 10.45 3.14 -1.86
C TRP A 267 10.96 4.21 -0.90
N LYS A 268 10.52 4.22 0.33
CA LYS A 268 11.10 5.01 1.42
C LYS A 268 11.96 4.18 2.37
N SER A 269 11.82 2.87 2.33
CA SER A 269 12.55 1.95 3.18
C SER A 269 12.67 0.57 2.52
N VAL A 270 13.81 -0.06 2.69
CA VAL A 270 14.02 -1.46 2.27
C VAL A 270 13.30 -2.47 3.18
N LYS A 271 12.82 -2.00 4.35
CA LYS A 271 12.05 -2.87 5.24
C LYS A 271 10.63 -3.08 4.71
N GLN A 272 10.16 -4.30 4.83
CA GLN A 272 8.78 -4.64 4.52
C GLN A 272 7.79 -3.80 5.34
N GLN A 273 6.61 -3.61 4.78
CA GLN A 273 5.56 -2.80 5.40
C GLN A 273 4.34 -3.67 5.73
N GLY A 274 3.60 -3.26 6.77
CA GLY A 274 2.33 -3.91 7.10
C GLY A 274 1.23 -3.60 6.09
N LEU A 275 1.26 -2.43 5.45
CA LEU A 275 0.26 -2.00 4.47
C LEU A 275 0.85 -1.91 3.07
N PRO A 276 0.06 -2.19 2.02
CA PRO A 276 0.48 -1.98 0.64
C PRO A 276 0.65 -0.49 0.33
N VAL A 277 1.56 -0.17 -0.58
CA VAL A 277 1.80 1.23 -1.03
C VAL A 277 0.56 1.89 -1.61
N THR A 278 -0.35 1.13 -2.16
CA THR A 278 -1.65 1.58 -2.66
C THR A 278 -2.56 2.19 -1.58
N ILE A 279 -2.31 1.91 -0.31
CA ILE A 279 -2.94 2.58 0.84
C ILE A 279 -1.98 3.57 1.48
N LYS A 280 -0.72 3.20 1.62
CA LYS A 280 0.27 3.97 2.37
C LYS A 280 0.64 5.29 1.69
N TYR A 281 0.85 5.30 0.38
CA TYR A 281 1.17 6.54 -0.35
C TYR A 281 0.00 7.53 -0.35
N PRO A 282 -1.25 7.10 -0.63
CA PRO A 282 -2.41 7.97 -0.42
C PRO A 282 -2.53 8.56 0.98
N GLU A 283 -2.31 7.76 2.04
CA GLU A 283 -2.31 8.25 3.42
C GLU A 283 -1.24 9.32 3.64
N MET A 284 -0.02 9.11 3.15
CA MET A 284 1.08 10.06 3.29
C MET A 284 0.79 11.40 2.61
N ILE A 285 0.22 11.39 1.41
CA ILE A 285 -0.21 12.61 0.72
C ILE A 285 -1.31 13.30 1.52
N ALA A 286 -2.34 12.56 1.95
CA ALA A 286 -3.44 13.12 2.71
C ALA A 286 -2.97 13.77 4.05
N GLU A 287 -1.91 13.22 4.66
CA GLU A 287 -1.27 13.78 5.86
C GLU A 287 -0.55 15.10 5.57
N ILE A 288 0.13 15.18 4.43
CA ILE A 288 0.94 16.36 4.06
C ILE A 288 0.06 17.50 3.54
N MET A 289 -1.01 17.21 2.83
CA MET A 289 -1.84 18.20 2.14
C MET A 289 -2.40 19.32 3.03
N PRO A 290 -2.83 19.09 4.30
CA PRO A 290 -3.29 20.16 5.17
C PRO A 290 -2.27 21.25 5.45
N HIS A 291 -0.97 20.98 5.25
CA HIS A 291 0.12 21.92 5.46
C HIS A 291 0.35 22.86 4.27
N PHE A 292 -0.35 22.66 3.15
CA PHE A 292 -0.32 23.56 2.00
C PHE A 292 -1.52 24.52 2.03
N ASN A 293 -1.23 25.84 2.06
CA ASN A 293 -2.25 26.87 2.25
C ASN A 293 -3.27 26.98 1.10
N ASP A 294 -2.88 26.65 -0.13
CA ASP A 294 -3.69 26.91 -1.34
C ASP A 294 -4.20 25.64 -2.05
N ARG A 295 -4.12 24.48 -1.45
CA ARG A 295 -4.56 23.19 -2.04
C ARG A 295 -4.03 22.89 -3.45
N LYS A 296 -3.33 23.80 -4.08
CA LYS A 296 -2.67 23.62 -5.38
C LYS A 296 -1.23 23.22 -5.14
N VAL A 297 -1.02 21.91 -4.94
CA VAL A 297 0.34 21.38 -5.05
C VAL A 297 0.64 21.28 -6.53
N TYR A 298 1.47 22.20 -7.00
CA TYR A 298 1.99 22.19 -8.38
C TYR A 298 3.09 21.13 -8.57
N ALA A 299 3.23 20.20 -7.63
CA ALA A 299 4.15 19.10 -7.77
C ALA A 299 3.73 18.22 -8.95
N GLU A 300 4.71 17.74 -9.69
CA GLU A 300 4.49 16.78 -10.75
C GLU A 300 3.78 15.55 -10.19
N LYS A 301 2.61 15.25 -10.74
CA LYS A 301 1.76 14.15 -10.28
C LYS A 301 2.27 12.77 -10.68
N ASN A 302 3.34 12.72 -11.42
CA ASN A 302 4.02 11.52 -11.92
C ASN A 302 5.24 11.11 -11.08
N CYS A 303 5.57 11.83 -10.01
CA CYS A 303 6.67 11.49 -9.13
C CYS A 303 6.28 11.41 -7.65
N LEU A 304 7.00 10.60 -6.89
CA LEU A 304 6.78 10.38 -5.47
C LEU A 304 7.57 11.39 -4.62
N TRP A 305 7.37 12.68 -4.86
CA TRP A 305 8.13 13.77 -4.22
C TRP A 305 8.04 13.80 -2.68
N PHE A 306 7.01 13.21 -2.12
CA PHE A 306 6.73 13.17 -0.68
C PHE A 306 7.45 12.05 0.10
N LEU A 307 8.20 11.18 -0.57
CA LEU A 307 8.98 10.09 0.05
C LEU A 307 10.18 10.58 0.88
#